data_35b34b94face152aaa5cfe9b535ec4e1
#
_entry.id   35b34b94face152aaa5cfe9b535ec4e1
#
_cell.length_a   1.000
_cell.length_b   1.000
_cell.length_c   1.000
_cell.angle_alpha   90.00
_cell.angle_beta   90.00
_cell.angle_gamma   90.00
#
_symmetry.space_group_name_H-M   'P 1'
#
loop_
_entity.id
_entity.type
_entity.pdbx_description
1 polymer ?
#
loop_
_entity_poly.entity_id
_entity_poly.type
_entity_poly.pdbx_seq_one_letter_code
_entity_poly.pdbx_strand_id
1 'polypeptide(L)'
;LAKETGILNIIRYTQKIKNMAFIKITEQASHYDHLEEMSVHELLTNINREDQKVALAVKECIPQIEKLVTAIVERMKKGGRIFYMGAGTSGRLGVLDASEVPPTFGMPNTWVIGLIAGGEKALRNPVENAEDNPLRGWEELQEHHITSNDTVIGIAASGTTPYLSLIHISEPTR
;
A
#
# COMPACT_ATOMS: atom_id res chain seq x y z
N LEU A 1 7.35 -12.67 -28.64
CA LEU A 1 5.98 -12.25 -28.95
C LEU A 1 5.11 -12.04 -27.70
N ALA A 2 5.04 -13.00 -26.75
CA ALA A 2 4.21 -12.84 -25.54
C ALA A 2 4.76 -11.80 -24.53
N LYS A 3 6.08 -11.61 -24.46
CA LYS A 3 6.71 -10.57 -23.60
C LYS A 3 6.51 -9.14 -24.16
N GLU A 4 6.49 -8.98 -25.47
CA GLU A 4 6.29 -7.66 -26.10
C GLU A 4 4.84 -7.17 -25.99
N THR A 5 3.86 -8.08 -26.02
CA THR A 5 2.45 -7.72 -25.83
C THR A 5 2.17 -7.24 -24.40
N GLY A 6 2.84 -7.82 -23.39
CA GLY A 6 2.75 -7.38 -22.00
C GLY A 6 3.24 -5.94 -21.81
N ILE A 7 4.42 -5.61 -22.33
CA ILE A 7 5.02 -4.27 -22.21
C ILE A 7 4.19 -3.21 -22.93
N LEU A 8 3.65 -3.49 -24.12
CA LEU A 8 2.79 -2.57 -24.85
C LEU A 8 1.46 -2.28 -24.14
N ASN A 9 0.88 -3.27 -23.45
CA ASN A 9 -0.30 -3.08 -22.63
C ASN A 9 0.01 -2.24 -21.38
N ILE A 10 1.18 -2.41 -20.78
CA ILE A 10 1.69 -1.59 -19.68
C ILE A 10 1.76 -0.13 -20.09
N ILE A 11 2.38 0.18 -21.23
CA ILE A 11 2.54 1.55 -21.73
C ILE A 11 1.17 2.19 -22.03
N ARG A 12 0.23 1.45 -22.60
CA ARG A 12 -1.13 1.94 -22.87
C ARG A 12 -1.94 2.21 -21.60
N TYR A 13 -1.77 1.38 -20.58
CA TYR A 13 -2.47 1.54 -19.30
C TYR A 13 -1.94 2.75 -18.53
N THR A 14 -0.62 2.92 -18.47
CA THR A 14 0.02 4.10 -17.86
C THR A 14 -0.34 5.41 -18.58
N GLN A 15 -0.46 5.41 -19.90
CA GLN A 15 -0.96 6.57 -20.64
C GLN A 15 -2.44 6.87 -20.37
N LYS A 16 -3.27 5.84 -20.19
CA LYS A 16 -4.69 6.01 -19.86
C LYS A 16 -4.90 6.58 -18.46
N ILE A 17 -4.07 6.19 -17.48
CA ILE A 17 -4.08 6.76 -16.12
C ILE A 17 -3.60 8.22 -16.12
N LYS A 18 -2.57 8.56 -16.90
CA LYS A 18 -2.11 9.96 -17.04
C LYS A 18 -3.18 10.92 -17.59
N ASN A 19 -4.16 10.43 -18.34
CA ASN A 19 -5.22 11.23 -18.92
C ASN A 19 -6.49 11.32 -18.06
N MET A 20 -6.60 10.58 -16.97
CA MET A 20 -7.62 10.81 -15.96
C MET A 20 -7.12 11.89 -15.00
N ALA A 21 -7.84 12.99 -14.91
CA ALA A 21 -7.58 14.02 -13.91
C ALA A 21 -7.76 13.38 -12.51
N PHE A 22 -6.65 12.86 -11.94
CA PHE A 22 -6.66 12.25 -10.62
C PHE A 22 -6.68 13.36 -9.58
N ILE A 23 -7.78 13.46 -8.85
CA ILE A 23 -7.88 14.41 -7.75
C ILE A 23 -7.11 13.82 -6.55
N LYS A 24 -5.97 14.41 -6.22
CA LYS A 24 -5.20 14.05 -5.04
C LYS A 24 -5.93 14.49 -3.78
N ILE A 25 -6.75 13.59 -3.24
CA ILE A 25 -7.56 13.85 -2.04
C ILE A 25 -6.69 14.28 -0.85
N THR A 26 -5.49 13.72 -0.72
CA THR A 26 -4.54 14.03 0.35
C THR A 26 -3.94 15.45 0.27
N GLU A 27 -4.10 16.13 -0.87
CA GLU A 27 -3.61 17.49 -1.09
C GLU A 27 -4.76 18.53 -1.15
N GLN A 28 -5.98 18.12 -0.84
CA GLN A 28 -7.12 19.04 -0.76
C GLN A 28 -7.00 19.95 0.44
N ALA A 29 -7.62 21.13 0.33
CA ALA A 29 -7.70 22.06 1.45
C ALA A 29 -8.37 21.40 2.67
N SER A 30 -7.90 21.74 3.85
CA SER A 30 -8.49 21.32 5.12
C SER A 30 -9.94 21.80 5.24
N HIS A 31 -10.74 21.07 6.02
CA HIS A 31 -12.05 21.57 6.47
C HIS A 31 -11.94 22.56 7.65
N TYR A 32 -10.72 22.82 8.09
CA TYR A 32 -10.41 23.65 9.23
C TYR A 32 -9.46 24.76 8.79
N ASP A 33 -9.93 26.02 8.91
CA ASP A 33 -9.13 27.20 8.62
C ASP A 33 -8.50 27.74 9.92
N HIS A 34 -7.44 28.54 9.78
CA HIS A 34 -6.80 29.23 10.90
C HIS A 34 -6.37 28.30 12.05
N LEU A 35 -5.74 27.17 11.73
CA LEU A 35 -5.26 26.19 12.73
C LEU A 35 -4.32 26.84 13.76
N GLU A 36 -3.53 27.84 13.33
CA GLU A 36 -2.58 28.60 14.14
C GLU A 36 -3.26 29.45 15.22
N GLU A 37 -4.53 29.78 15.04
CA GLU A 37 -5.34 30.60 16.00
C GLU A 37 -6.15 29.72 16.94
N MET A 38 -6.27 28.42 16.67
CA MET A 38 -7.06 27.49 17.47
C MET A 38 -6.40 27.21 18.81
N SER A 39 -7.21 27.13 19.85
CA SER A 39 -6.77 26.60 21.13
C SER A 39 -6.37 25.13 21.04
N VAL A 40 -5.53 24.65 21.96
CA VAL A 40 -5.15 23.23 22.04
C VAL A 40 -6.38 22.32 22.16
N HIS A 41 -7.40 22.75 22.92
CA HIS A 41 -8.64 22.00 23.04
C HIS A 41 -9.39 21.86 21.72
N GLU A 42 -9.49 22.92 20.95
CA GLU A 42 -10.13 22.90 19.62
C GLU A 42 -9.37 22.01 18.65
N LEU A 43 -8.03 22.11 18.60
CA LEU A 43 -7.20 21.25 17.76
C LEU A 43 -7.41 19.76 18.10
N LEU A 44 -7.32 19.40 19.37
CA LEU A 44 -7.52 18.01 19.81
C LEU A 44 -8.94 17.50 19.53
N THR A 45 -9.94 18.34 19.73
CA THR A 45 -11.34 17.99 19.45
C THR A 45 -11.56 17.76 17.95
N ASN A 46 -10.97 18.61 17.11
CA ASN A 46 -11.08 18.49 15.66
C ASN A 46 -10.35 17.26 15.13
N ILE A 47 -9.15 16.97 15.62
CA ILE A 47 -8.41 15.73 15.28
C ILE A 47 -9.25 14.51 15.67
N ASN A 48 -9.75 14.45 16.90
CA ASN A 48 -10.56 13.32 17.35
C ASN A 48 -11.85 13.15 16.53
N ARG A 49 -12.48 14.25 16.11
CA ARG A 49 -13.66 14.22 15.22
C ARG A 49 -13.34 13.60 13.86
N GLU A 50 -12.17 13.90 13.28
CA GLU A 50 -11.75 13.27 12.03
C GLU A 50 -11.43 11.79 12.22
N ASP A 51 -10.73 11.44 13.29
CA ASP A 51 -10.39 10.04 13.61
C ASP A 51 -11.63 9.16 13.74
N GLN A 52 -12.71 9.67 14.35
CA GLN A 52 -13.98 8.94 14.46
C GLN A 52 -14.60 8.57 13.10
N LYS A 53 -14.36 9.35 12.06
CA LYS A 53 -14.87 9.05 10.70
C LYS A 53 -14.20 7.82 10.08
N VAL A 54 -12.96 7.53 10.47
CA VAL A 54 -12.16 6.43 9.88
C VAL A 54 -12.85 5.08 10.10
N ALA A 55 -13.27 4.78 11.31
CA ALA A 55 -13.94 3.53 11.64
C ALA A 55 -15.26 3.36 10.87
N LEU A 56 -16.00 4.45 10.66
CA LEU A 56 -17.23 4.43 9.88
C LEU A 56 -16.95 4.18 8.39
N ALA A 57 -15.92 4.81 7.83
CA ALA A 57 -15.52 4.58 6.45
C ALA A 57 -15.04 3.12 6.23
N VAL A 58 -14.27 2.56 7.16
CA VAL A 58 -13.85 1.17 7.11
C VAL A 58 -15.05 0.21 7.17
N LYS A 59 -16.06 0.53 7.98
CA LYS A 59 -17.28 -0.27 8.07
C LYS A 59 -17.96 -0.48 6.71
N GLU A 60 -18.00 0.57 5.89
CA GLU A 60 -18.57 0.48 4.54
C GLU A 60 -17.71 -0.39 3.59
N CYS A 61 -16.44 -0.58 3.90
CA CYS A 61 -15.52 -1.39 3.12
C CYS A 61 -15.44 -2.87 3.58
N ILE A 62 -16.13 -3.25 4.66
CA ILE A 62 -16.09 -4.61 5.20
C ILE A 62 -16.39 -5.69 4.14
N PRO A 63 -17.38 -5.54 3.23
CA PRO A 63 -17.64 -6.57 2.22
C PRO A 63 -16.48 -6.77 1.23
N GLN A 64 -15.72 -5.72 0.92
CA GLN A 64 -14.54 -5.80 0.08
C GLN A 64 -13.37 -6.43 0.82
N ILE A 65 -13.18 -6.05 2.09
CA ILE A 65 -12.17 -6.62 2.98
C ILE A 65 -12.41 -8.13 3.17
N GLU A 66 -13.64 -8.55 3.39
CA GLU A 66 -14.02 -9.97 3.51
C GLU A 66 -13.61 -10.77 2.27
N LYS A 67 -13.91 -10.26 1.07
CA LYS A 67 -13.50 -10.92 -0.18
C LYS A 67 -11.98 -11.04 -0.29
N LEU A 68 -11.26 -9.97 0.04
CA LEU A 68 -9.80 -9.95 0.03
C LEU A 68 -9.24 -11.00 1.01
N VAL A 69 -9.68 -10.96 2.27
CA VAL A 69 -9.20 -11.88 3.31
C VAL A 69 -9.49 -13.33 2.93
N THR A 70 -10.68 -13.63 2.42
CA THR A 70 -11.05 -14.97 1.96
C THR A 70 -10.07 -15.46 0.87
N ALA A 71 -9.77 -14.63 -0.11
CA ALA A 71 -8.83 -14.98 -1.18
C ALA A 71 -7.40 -15.19 -0.65
N ILE A 72 -6.95 -14.35 0.30
CA ILE A 72 -5.64 -14.49 0.95
C ILE A 72 -5.54 -15.83 1.68
N VAL A 73 -6.54 -16.17 2.49
CA VAL A 73 -6.57 -17.44 3.25
C VAL A 73 -6.43 -18.64 2.33
N GLU A 74 -7.15 -18.67 1.21
CA GLU A 74 -7.05 -19.77 0.24
C GLU A 74 -5.68 -19.88 -0.43
N ARG A 75 -4.99 -18.76 -0.66
CA ARG A 75 -3.62 -18.74 -1.17
C ARG A 75 -2.62 -19.20 -0.12
N MET A 76 -2.75 -18.71 1.11
CA MET A 76 -1.87 -19.10 2.23
C MET A 76 -1.97 -20.60 2.55
N LYS A 77 -3.16 -21.20 2.48
CA LYS A 77 -3.34 -22.66 2.60
C LYS A 77 -2.54 -23.47 1.55
N LYS A 78 -2.20 -22.83 0.42
CA LYS A 78 -1.37 -23.42 -0.65
C LYS A 78 0.12 -23.06 -0.53
N GLY A 79 0.53 -22.54 0.63
CA GLY A 79 1.91 -22.14 0.89
C GLY A 79 2.26 -20.73 0.40
N GLY A 80 1.27 -19.91 0.05
CA GLY A 80 1.46 -18.51 -0.31
C GLY A 80 1.80 -17.64 0.90
N ARG A 81 2.39 -16.48 0.64
CA ARG A 81 2.81 -15.47 1.61
C ARG A 81 2.06 -14.16 1.35
N ILE A 82 2.12 -13.27 2.34
CA ILE A 82 1.64 -11.89 2.20
C ILE A 82 2.84 -10.96 2.09
N PHE A 83 2.81 -10.06 1.11
CA PHE A 83 3.76 -8.97 0.99
C PHE A 83 3.02 -7.65 1.18
N TYR A 84 3.33 -6.91 2.25
CA TYR A 84 2.96 -5.51 2.37
C TYR A 84 3.98 -4.65 1.66
N MET A 85 3.53 -3.70 0.88
CA MET A 85 4.42 -2.77 0.17
C MET A 85 3.93 -1.33 0.32
N GLY A 86 4.83 -0.42 0.59
CA GLY A 86 4.50 0.99 0.71
C GLY A 86 5.72 1.90 0.76
N ALA A 87 5.49 3.19 0.74
CA ALA A 87 6.52 4.20 0.92
C ALA A 87 6.23 5.04 2.18
N GLY A 88 7.28 5.61 2.77
CA GLY A 88 7.14 6.46 3.95
C GLY A 88 6.38 5.80 5.10
N THR A 89 5.40 6.50 5.67
CA THR A 89 4.57 6.00 6.78
C THR A 89 3.79 4.75 6.41
N SER A 90 3.24 4.68 5.19
CA SER A 90 2.50 3.50 4.72
C SER A 90 3.38 2.25 4.68
N GLY A 91 4.63 2.39 4.19
CA GLY A 91 5.58 1.28 4.21
C GLY A 91 5.98 0.87 5.63
N ARG A 92 6.18 1.83 6.54
CA ARG A 92 6.47 1.54 7.96
C ARG A 92 5.35 0.78 8.64
N LEU A 93 4.09 1.13 8.36
CA LEU A 93 2.93 0.40 8.89
C LEU A 93 2.91 -1.05 8.41
N GLY A 94 3.19 -1.31 7.14
CA GLY A 94 3.27 -2.66 6.60
C GLY A 94 4.40 -3.49 7.23
N VAL A 95 5.58 -2.89 7.44
CA VAL A 95 6.71 -3.55 8.11
C VAL A 95 6.40 -3.80 9.59
N LEU A 96 5.77 -2.84 10.28
CA LEU A 96 5.35 -2.99 11.67
C LEU A 96 4.39 -4.17 11.81
N ASP A 97 3.33 -4.23 11.03
CA ASP A 97 2.35 -5.32 11.08
C ASP A 97 3.02 -6.68 10.80
N ALA A 98 3.86 -6.76 9.77
CA ALA A 98 4.61 -7.98 9.45
C ALA A 98 5.52 -8.43 10.60
N SER A 99 6.14 -7.50 11.33
CA SER A 99 7.04 -7.81 12.44
C SER A 99 6.32 -8.35 13.69
N GLU A 100 5.03 -8.03 13.84
CA GLU A 100 4.21 -8.48 14.97
C GLU A 100 3.60 -9.88 14.76
N VAL A 101 3.60 -10.40 13.55
CA VAL A 101 3.02 -11.73 13.25
C VAL A 101 3.74 -12.87 13.97
N PRO A 102 5.10 -12.94 14.01
CA PRO A 102 5.79 -14.01 14.74
C PRO A 102 5.52 -14.00 16.25
N PRO A 103 5.70 -12.89 16.98
CA PRO A 103 5.49 -12.89 18.44
C PRO A 103 4.01 -13.05 18.83
N THR A 104 3.08 -12.58 18.00
CA THR A 104 1.65 -12.61 18.33
C THR A 104 1.01 -13.95 17.99
N PHE A 105 1.37 -14.54 16.85
CA PHE A 105 0.72 -15.74 16.32
C PHE A 105 1.63 -16.97 16.26
N GLY A 106 2.91 -16.85 16.63
CA GLY A 106 3.87 -17.95 16.56
C GLY A 106 4.19 -18.41 15.14
N MET A 107 3.92 -17.57 14.12
CA MET A 107 4.15 -17.90 12.73
C MET A 107 5.56 -17.53 12.28
N PRO A 108 6.12 -18.23 11.28
CA PRO A 108 7.42 -17.86 10.71
C PRO A 108 7.40 -16.43 10.16
N ASN A 109 8.49 -15.68 10.32
CA ASN A 109 8.67 -14.33 9.76
C ASN A 109 8.69 -14.28 8.23
N THR A 110 8.65 -15.43 7.58
CA THR A 110 8.56 -15.58 6.13
C THR A 110 7.13 -15.57 5.59
N TRP A 111 6.12 -15.62 6.45
CA TRP A 111 4.73 -15.69 6.02
C TRP A 111 4.14 -14.32 5.65
N VAL A 112 4.53 -13.31 6.40
CA VAL A 112 4.14 -11.92 6.14
C VAL A 112 5.41 -11.08 6.07
N ILE A 113 5.62 -10.40 4.96
CA ILE A 113 6.84 -9.66 4.66
C ILE A 113 6.47 -8.22 4.36
N GLY A 114 7.11 -7.30 5.06
CA GLY A 114 6.94 -5.86 4.82
C GLY A 114 8.08 -5.34 3.94
N LEU A 115 7.74 -4.69 2.82
CA LEU A 115 8.67 -4.02 1.93
C LEU A 115 8.39 -2.51 1.95
N ILE A 116 9.44 -1.72 2.10
CA ILE A 116 9.36 -0.27 2.14
C ILE A 116 10.30 0.36 1.10
N ALA A 117 9.81 1.30 0.32
CA ALA A 117 10.66 2.05 -0.60
C ALA A 117 11.85 2.70 0.13
N GLY A 118 13.07 2.41 -0.33
CA GLY A 118 14.32 2.82 0.34
C GLY A 118 14.86 1.81 1.37
N GLY A 119 14.19 0.65 1.55
CA GLY A 119 14.66 -0.46 2.35
C GLY A 119 14.80 -0.15 3.84
N GLU A 120 15.65 -0.90 4.55
CA GLU A 120 15.88 -0.81 6.00
C GLU A 120 16.19 0.62 6.49
N LYS A 121 16.92 1.40 5.70
CA LYS A 121 17.24 2.79 6.04
C LYS A 121 15.97 3.64 6.17
N ALA A 122 14.97 3.39 5.31
CA ALA A 122 13.72 4.15 5.29
C ALA A 122 12.81 3.88 6.49
N LEU A 123 13.06 2.84 7.26
CA LEU A 123 12.31 2.57 8.49
C LEU A 123 12.53 3.66 9.55
N ARG A 124 13.75 4.19 9.63
CA ARG A 124 14.16 5.14 10.68
C ARG A 124 14.47 6.54 10.16
N ASN A 125 14.87 6.65 8.90
CA ASN A 125 15.30 7.91 8.32
C ASN A 125 14.52 8.17 7.01
N PRO A 126 14.25 9.42 6.64
CA PRO A 126 13.71 9.73 5.33
C PRO A 126 14.74 9.34 4.25
N VAL A 127 14.25 8.75 3.17
CA VAL A 127 15.04 8.47 1.96
C VAL A 127 14.34 9.15 0.81
N GLU A 128 14.94 10.26 0.36
CA GLU A 128 14.38 11.08 -0.71
C GLU A 128 14.32 10.27 -2.03
N ASN A 129 13.27 10.50 -2.81
CA ASN A 129 13.03 9.90 -4.12
C ASN A 129 12.94 8.35 -4.15
N ALA A 130 12.90 7.70 -2.98
CA ALA A 130 12.83 6.24 -2.92
C ALA A 130 11.52 5.69 -3.52
N GLU A 131 10.44 6.46 -3.46
CA GLU A 131 9.12 6.09 -3.98
C GLU A 131 8.93 6.37 -5.47
N ASP A 132 9.84 7.12 -6.11
CA ASP A 132 9.72 7.60 -7.49
C ASP A 132 10.10 6.53 -8.53
N ASN A 133 10.79 5.47 -8.11
CA ASN A 133 11.18 4.38 -9.01
C ASN A 133 10.04 3.35 -9.16
N PRO A 134 9.34 3.32 -10.30
CA PRO A 134 8.21 2.40 -10.50
C PRO A 134 8.62 0.94 -10.67
N LEU A 135 9.90 0.66 -10.96
CA LEU A 135 10.41 -0.70 -11.17
C LEU A 135 10.87 -1.34 -9.85
N ARG A 136 11.31 -0.53 -8.89
CA ARG A 136 11.97 -1.04 -7.68
C ARG A 136 11.07 -1.97 -6.87
N GLY A 137 9.79 -1.67 -6.72
CA GLY A 137 8.86 -2.55 -6.02
C GLY A 137 8.74 -3.94 -6.65
N TRP A 138 8.76 -4.02 -7.97
CA TRP A 138 8.77 -5.29 -8.68
C TRP A 138 10.09 -6.05 -8.53
N GLU A 139 11.22 -5.36 -8.62
CA GLU A 139 12.54 -5.95 -8.40
C GLU A 139 12.65 -6.59 -7.01
N GLU A 140 12.19 -5.91 -5.96
CA GLU A 140 12.18 -6.43 -4.59
C GLU A 140 11.30 -7.68 -4.46
N LEU A 141 10.12 -7.71 -5.08
CA LEU A 141 9.29 -8.91 -5.12
C LEU A 141 10.00 -10.08 -5.82
N GLN A 142 10.75 -9.81 -6.90
CA GLN A 142 11.55 -10.83 -7.60
C GLN A 142 12.72 -11.33 -6.74
N GLU A 143 13.39 -10.46 -5.99
CA GLU A 143 14.44 -10.84 -5.02
C GLU A 143 13.88 -11.81 -3.96
N HIS A 144 12.61 -11.65 -3.58
CA HIS A 144 11.89 -12.58 -2.70
C HIS A 144 11.29 -13.81 -3.39
N HIS A 145 11.58 -14.01 -4.67
CA HIS A 145 11.05 -15.15 -5.46
C HIS A 145 9.53 -15.26 -5.36
N ILE A 146 8.82 -14.17 -5.65
CA ILE A 146 7.36 -14.12 -5.61
C ILE A 146 6.74 -15.18 -6.53
N THR A 147 5.67 -15.82 -6.07
CA THR A 147 4.94 -16.86 -6.79
C THR A 147 3.47 -16.48 -7.00
N SER A 148 2.75 -17.25 -7.82
CA SER A 148 1.30 -17.05 -8.04
C SER A 148 0.43 -17.33 -6.81
N ASN A 149 0.96 -17.99 -5.79
CA ASN A 149 0.25 -18.22 -4.52
C ASN A 149 0.42 -17.06 -3.55
N ASP A 150 1.40 -16.19 -3.74
CA ASP A 150 1.64 -15.05 -2.88
C ASP A 150 0.59 -13.95 -3.12
N THR A 151 0.37 -13.12 -2.13
CA THR A 151 -0.51 -11.96 -2.22
C THR A 151 0.29 -10.70 -1.92
N VAL A 152 0.15 -9.69 -2.78
CA VAL A 152 0.78 -8.37 -2.58
C VAL A 152 -0.30 -7.36 -2.21
N ILE A 153 -0.08 -6.62 -1.12
CA ILE A 153 -0.95 -5.57 -0.62
C ILE A 153 -0.19 -4.25 -0.64
N GLY A 154 -0.54 -3.39 -1.58
CA GLY A 154 -0.01 -2.03 -1.65
C GLY A 154 -0.70 -1.10 -0.65
N ILE A 155 0.07 -0.40 0.17
CA ILE A 155 -0.41 0.56 1.15
C ILE A 155 0.02 1.97 0.71
N ALA A 156 -0.94 2.82 0.39
CA ALA A 156 -0.69 4.21 0.00
C ALA A 156 -1.86 5.11 0.42
N ALA A 157 -1.56 6.27 0.97
CA ALA A 157 -2.57 7.27 1.31
C ALA A 157 -3.11 7.98 0.07
N SER A 158 -2.24 8.40 -0.85
CA SER A 158 -2.62 9.12 -2.08
C SER A 158 -3.11 8.21 -3.20
N GLY A 159 -2.80 6.91 -3.17
CA GLY A 159 -3.07 5.97 -4.25
C GLY A 159 -2.20 6.16 -5.51
N THR A 160 -1.19 7.05 -5.49
CA THR A 160 -0.39 7.44 -6.66
C THR A 160 1.11 7.18 -6.52
N THR A 161 1.54 6.39 -5.55
CA THR A 161 2.95 6.10 -5.29
C THR A 161 3.56 5.28 -6.42
N PRO A 162 4.56 5.80 -7.18
CA PRO A 162 5.16 5.09 -8.33
C PRO A 162 5.73 3.72 -7.97
N TYR A 163 6.35 3.58 -6.80
CA TYR A 163 6.85 2.32 -6.27
C TYR A 163 5.83 1.18 -6.27
N LEU A 164 4.52 1.51 -6.15
CA LEU A 164 3.42 0.55 -6.17
C LEU A 164 2.78 0.37 -7.56
N SER A 165 3.21 1.11 -8.57
CA SER A 165 2.51 1.17 -9.87
C SER A 165 2.44 -0.18 -10.60
N LEU A 166 3.46 -1.03 -10.48
CA LEU A 166 3.51 -2.33 -11.15
C LEU A 166 2.68 -3.41 -10.46
N ILE A 167 2.24 -3.22 -9.22
CA ILE A 167 1.35 -4.17 -8.53
C ILE A 167 0.00 -4.26 -9.24
N HIS A 168 -0.50 -3.14 -9.75
CA HIS A 168 -1.77 -3.08 -10.49
C HIS A 168 -1.73 -3.74 -11.88
N ILE A 169 -0.53 -4.04 -12.39
CA ILE A 169 -0.34 -4.55 -13.77
C ILE A 169 -0.23 -6.08 -13.78
N SER A 170 0.08 -6.68 -12.66
CA SER A 170 0.28 -8.13 -12.52
C SER A 170 -1.02 -8.91 -12.30
N GLU A 171 -2.18 -8.25 -12.20
CA GLU A 171 -3.45 -8.96 -12.19
C GLU A 171 -3.77 -9.53 -13.58
N PRO A 172 -3.99 -10.85 -13.70
CA PRO A 172 -4.48 -11.39 -14.96
C PRO A 172 -5.87 -10.81 -15.23
N THR A 173 -5.96 -9.96 -16.26
CA THR A 173 -7.25 -9.59 -16.83
C THR A 173 -7.95 -10.87 -17.29
N ARG A 174 -8.96 -11.28 -16.56
CA ARG A 174 -9.98 -12.23 -17.02
C ARG A 174 -11.02 -11.51 -17.86
#